data_5b7a9f8e5da2e2feb60a13024c440d91
#
_entry.id   5b7a9f8e5da2e2feb60a13024c440d91
#
_cell.length_a   1.000
_cell.length_b   1.000
_cell.length_c   1.000
_cell.angle_alpha   90.00
_cell.angle_beta   90.00
_cell.angle_gamma   90.00
#
_symmetry.space_group_name_H-M   'P 1'
#
loop_
_entity.id
_entity.type
_entity.pdbx_description
1 polymer ?
#
loop_
_entity_poly.entity_id
_entity_poly.type
_entity_poly.pdbx_seq_one_letter_code
_entity_poly.pdbx_strand_id
1 'polypeptide(L)'
;CEEIAVRPDMIDTNNHVNNGQYINIAMALMAQDGEYAERKPVKRVLAEYKKSAVMGDVFQPYTGMVEDKYYVCLKDGAGNINAIVVFEQ
;
A
#
# COMPACT_ATOMS: atom_id res chain seq x y z
N CYS A 1 3.84 8.41 -8.18
CA CYS A 1 2.84 8.56 -7.11
C CYS A 1 3.32 9.57 -6.07
N GLU A 2 2.40 10.31 -5.49
CA GLU A 2 2.72 11.27 -4.46
C GLU A 2 3.00 10.59 -3.13
N GLU A 3 3.82 11.22 -2.30
CA GLU A 3 4.09 10.73 -0.96
C GLU A 3 2.82 10.70 -0.12
N ILE A 4 2.74 9.72 0.79
CA ILE A 4 1.61 9.57 1.69
C ILE A 4 2.13 9.68 3.13
N ALA A 5 1.72 10.74 3.84
CA ALA A 5 2.11 10.91 5.22
C ALA A 5 1.32 9.96 6.14
N VAL A 6 2.00 9.43 7.15
CA VAL A 6 1.33 8.63 8.17
C VAL A 6 0.47 9.57 9.02
N ARG A 7 -0.85 9.30 9.07
CA ARG A 7 -1.81 10.11 9.82
C ARG A 7 -2.13 9.45 11.17
N PRO A 8 -2.58 10.25 12.16
CA PRO A 8 -2.95 9.69 13.48
C PRO A 8 -4.00 8.59 13.42
N ASP A 9 -4.93 8.67 12.47
CA ASP A 9 -6.00 7.67 12.34
C ASP A 9 -5.50 6.31 11.81
N MET A 10 -4.26 6.24 11.35
CA MET A 10 -3.64 4.99 10.92
C MET A 10 -2.96 4.22 12.05
N ILE A 11 -2.75 4.89 13.17
CA ILE A 11 -1.94 4.36 14.27
C ILE A 11 -2.79 3.55 15.23
N ASP A 12 -2.30 2.38 15.61
CA ASP A 12 -2.95 1.53 16.63
C ASP A 12 -2.39 1.83 18.03
N THR A 13 -2.82 1.02 19.02
CA THR A 13 -2.42 1.21 20.41
C THR A 13 -0.92 0.95 20.65
N ASN A 14 -0.23 0.34 19.70
CA ASN A 14 1.22 0.06 19.79
C ASN A 14 2.06 1.14 19.13
N ASN A 15 1.47 2.27 18.74
CA ASN A 15 2.14 3.39 18.07
C ASN A 15 2.70 3.03 16.68
N HIS A 16 2.19 1.98 16.06
CA HIS A 16 2.55 1.59 14.71
C HIS A 16 1.33 1.67 13.79
N VAL A 17 1.59 1.85 12.50
CA VAL A 17 0.53 1.79 11.51
C VAL A 17 -0.11 0.40 11.56
N ASN A 18 -1.44 0.36 11.69
CA ASN A 18 -2.20 -0.87 11.69
C ASN A 18 -2.04 -1.57 10.33
N ASN A 19 -1.82 -2.89 10.34
CA ASN A 19 -1.58 -3.65 9.12
C ASN A 19 -2.69 -3.49 8.07
N GLY A 20 -3.94 -3.38 8.50
CA GLY A 20 -5.07 -3.16 7.59
C GLY A 20 -4.98 -1.84 6.83
N GLN A 21 -4.30 -0.85 7.36
CA GLN A 21 -4.14 0.44 6.71
C GLN A 21 -3.26 0.35 5.45
N TYR A 22 -2.27 -0.54 5.44
CA TYR A 22 -1.45 -0.73 4.24
C TYR A 22 -2.30 -1.23 3.07
N ILE A 23 -3.24 -2.12 3.34
CA ILE A 23 -4.16 -2.62 2.32
C ILE A 23 -5.09 -1.51 1.86
N ASN A 24 -5.62 -0.70 2.79
CA ASN A 24 -6.48 0.43 2.45
C ASN A 24 -5.77 1.46 1.56
N ILE A 25 -4.53 1.78 1.89
CA ILE A 25 -3.70 2.68 1.08
C ILE A 25 -3.50 2.10 -0.32
N ALA A 26 -3.16 0.82 -0.40
CA ALA A 26 -2.94 0.14 -1.67
C ALA A 26 -4.20 0.11 -2.53
N MET A 27 -5.36 -0.14 -1.91
CA MET A 27 -6.64 -0.12 -2.62
C MET A 27 -6.95 1.26 -3.19
N ALA A 28 -6.68 2.31 -2.42
CA ALA A 28 -6.90 3.68 -2.87
C ALA A 28 -6.00 4.02 -4.05
N LEU A 29 -4.75 3.59 -4.03
CA LEU A 29 -3.81 3.80 -5.13
C LEU A 29 -4.27 3.06 -6.38
N MET A 30 -4.70 1.82 -6.23
CA MET A 30 -5.22 1.03 -7.34
C MET A 30 -6.46 1.68 -7.95
N ALA A 31 -7.36 2.21 -7.11
CA ALA A 31 -8.58 2.86 -7.57
C ALA A 31 -8.29 4.16 -8.34
N GLN A 32 -7.17 4.82 -8.04
CA GLN A 32 -6.75 6.02 -8.77
C GLN A 32 -6.10 5.69 -10.11
N ASP A 33 -5.69 4.45 -10.30
CA ASP A 33 -5.14 3.99 -11.57
C ASP A 33 -6.30 3.58 -12.47
N GLY A 34 -6.77 4.52 -13.28
CA GLY A 34 -7.94 4.33 -14.13
C GLY A 34 -7.80 3.16 -15.10
N GLU A 35 -6.57 2.85 -15.51
CA GLU A 35 -6.33 1.74 -16.41
C GLU A 35 -6.64 0.40 -15.75
N TYR A 36 -6.30 0.26 -14.47
CA TYR A 36 -6.55 -0.98 -13.74
C TYR A 36 -7.97 -1.04 -13.18
N ALA A 37 -8.48 0.08 -12.70
CA ALA A 37 -9.80 0.13 -12.04
C ALA A 37 -10.95 -0.30 -12.95
N GLU A 38 -10.78 -0.22 -14.26
CA GLU A 38 -11.80 -0.61 -15.23
C GLU A 38 -11.73 -2.09 -15.60
N ARG A 39 -10.82 -2.83 -15.00
CA ARG A 39 -10.61 -4.24 -15.34
C ARG A 39 -11.47 -5.15 -14.46
N LYS A 40 -11.10 -6.43 -14.46
CA LYS A 40 -11.81 -7.48 -13.73
C LYS A 40 -11.77 -7.24 -12.22
N PRO A 41 -12.77 -7.75 -11.48
CA PRO A 41 -12.73 -7.65 -10.02
C PRO A 41 -11.55 -8.40 -9.42
N VAL A 42 -11.10 -7.91 -8.27
CA VAL A 42 -10.01 -8.54 -7.52
C VAL A 42 -10.50 -9.85 -6.92
N LYS A 43 -9.79 -10.93 -7.15
CA LYS A 43 -10.10 -12.25 -6.61
C LYS A 43 -9.34 -12.55 -5.34
N ARG A 44 -8.13 -12.01 -5.19
CA ARG A 44 -7.28 -12.29 -4.05
C ARG A 44 -6.37 -11.12 -3.76
N VAL A 45 -6.18 -10.85 -2.47
CA VAL A 45 -5.24 -9.84 -1.99
C VAL A 45 -4.16 -10.53 -1.18
N LEU A 46 -2.92 -10.30 -1.53
CA LEU A 46 -1.76 -10.80 -0.80
C LEU A 46 -1.02 -9.61 -0.21
N ALA A 47 -0.63 -9.71 1.04
CA ALA A 47 0.10 -8.63 1.68
C ALA A 47 1.32 -9.19 2.41
N GLU A 48 2.44 -8.51 2.28
CA GLU A 48 3.68 -8.85 2.98
C GLU A 48 4.14 -7.62 3.73
N TYR A 49 4.27 -7.73 5.04
CA TYR A 49 4.67 -6.63 5.91
C TYR A 49 6.14 -6.81 6.28
N LYS A 50 6.96 -5.81 5.95
CA LYS A 50 8.42 -5.88 6.14
C LYS A 50 8.91 -5.04 7.29
N LYS A 51 8.39 -3.82 7.43
CA LYS A 51 8.84 -2.87 8.44
C LYS A 51 7.66 -2.02 8.89
N SER A 52 7.48 -1.90 10.20
CA SER A 52 6.42 -1.06 10.76
C SER A 52 6.69 0.42 10.48
N ALA A 53 5.63 1.17 10.20
CA ALA A 53 5.69 2.61 10.11
C ALA A 53 5.10 3.23 11.36
N VAL A 54 5.55 4.44 11.69
CA VAL A 54 5.12 5.18 12.88
C VAL A 54 4.74 6.60 12.49
N MET A 55 4.17 7.33 13.45
CA MET A 55 3.88 8.77 13.26
C MET A 55 5.14 9.51 12.81
N GLY A 56 4.96 10.38 11.84
CA GLY A 56 6.04 11.14 11.26
C GLY A 56 6.68 10.50 10.04
N ASP A 57 6.42 9.22 9.82
CA ASP A 57 6.91 8.54 8.62
C ASP A 57 6.10 8.97 7.40
N VAL A 58 6.72 8.80 6.24
CA VAL A 58 6.10 9.08 4.94
C VAL A 58 6.29 7.86 4.06
N PHE A 59 5.20 7.43 3.42
CA PHE A 59 5.29 6.36 2.43
C PHE A 59 5.56 6.94 1.05
N GLN A 60 6.51 6.33 0.35
CA GLN A 60 6.74 6.58 -1.07
C GLN A 60 6.19 5.37 -1.83
N PRO A 61 5.03 5.50 -2.49
CA PRO A 61 4.42 4.36 -3.16
C PRO A 61 5.02 4.10 -4.54
N TYR A 62 5.11 2.83 -4.88
CA TYR A 62 5.50 2.36 -6.20
C TYR A 62 4.45 1.35 -6.66
N THR A 63 3.95 1.52 -7.86
CA THR A 63 2.90 0.66 -8.41
C THR A 63 3.32 0.07 -9.75
N GLY A 64 2.74 -1.07 -10.09
CA GLY A 64 2.98 -1.69 -11.38
C GLY A 64 2.05 -2.87 -11.61
N MET A 65 1.94 -3.28 -12.87
CA MET A 65 1.18 -4.45 -13.27
C MET A 65 2.07 -5.48 -13.93
N VAL A 66 1.89 -6.73 -13.54
CA VAL A 66 2.52 -7.88 -14.20
C VAL A 66 1.42 -8.92 -14.43
N GLU A 67 1.09 -9.15 -15.68
CA GLU A 67 0.01 -10.06 -16.06
C GLU A 67 -1.33 -9.63 -15.42
N ASP A 68 -1.94 -10.47 -14.60
CA ASP A 68 -3.22 -10.20 -13.94
C ASP A 68 -3.04 -9.66 -12.53
N LYS A 69 -1.85 -9.22 -12.16
CA LYS A 69 -1.53 -8.78 -10.80
C LYS A 69 -1.15 -7.31 -10.78
N TYR A 70 -1.73 -6.60 -9.83
CA TYR A 70 -1.38 -5.22 -9.55
C TYR A 70 -0.57 -5.16 -8.26
N TYR A 71 0.63 -4.61 -8.34
CA TYR A 71 1.57 -4.55 -7.23
C TYR A 71 1.63 -3.15 -6.67
N VAL A 72 1.56 -3.04 -5.35
CA VAL A 72 1.80 -1.80 -4.63
C VAL A 72 2.92 -2.04 -3.64
N CYS A 73 3.99 -1.28 -3.75
CA CYS A 73 5.11 -1.34 -2.82
C CYS A 73 5.18 -0.01 -2.10
N LEU A 74 5.11 -0.04 -0.78
CA LEU A 74 5.19 1.16 0.07
C LEU A 74 6.55 1.19 0.73
N LYS A 75 7.36 2.19 0.39
CA LYS A 75 8.70 2.37 0.95
C LYS A 75 8.73 3.59 1.86
N ASP A 76 9.66 3.61 2.81
CA ASP A 76 9.90 4.79 3.62
C ASP A 76 10.86 5.76 2.91
N GLY A 77 11.15 6.88 3.54
CA GLY A 77 12.03 7.90 2.96
C GLY A 77 13.48 7.47 2.80
N ALA A 78 13.89 6.39 3.48
CA ALA A 78 15.25 5.83 3.36
C ALA A 78 15.34 4.71 2.32
N GLY A 79 14.22 4.37 1.68
CA GLY A 79 14.17 3.32 0.67
C GLY A 79 13.89 1.93 1.19
N ASN A 80 13.59 1.79 2.48
CA ASN A 80 13.20 0.51 3.06
C ASN A 80 11.75 0.20 2.73
N ILE A 81 11.46 -1.08 2.44
CA ILE A 81 10.10 -1.50 2.14
C ILE A 81 9.32 -1.69 3.45
N ASN A 82 8.18 -0.99 3.57
CA ASN A 82 7.26 -1.18 4.68
C ASN A 82 6.29 -2.34 4.39
N ALA A 83 5.71 -2.35 3.21
CA ALA A 83 4.74 -3.39 2.83
C ALA A 83 4.68 -3.53 1.32
N ILE A 84 4.33 -4.75 0.89
CA ILE A 84 4.01 -5.05 -0.50
C ILE A 84 2.60 -5.64 -0.50
N VAL A 85 1.72 -5.06 -1.31
CA VAL A 85 0.35 -5.54 -1.46
C VAL A 85 0.13 -5.92 -2.92
N VAL A 86 -0.41 -7.10 -3.17
CA VAL A 86 -0.65 -7.61 -4.52
C VAL A 86 -2.14 -7.91 -4.65
N PHE A 87 -2.75 -7.36 -5.69
CA PHE A 87 -4.15 -7.63 -6.03
C PHE A 87 -4.18 -8.52 -7.26
N GLU A 88 -4.76 -9.70 -7.13
CA GLU A 88 -4.91 -10.65 -8.24
C GLU A 88 -6.32 -10.60 -8.80
N GLN A 89 -6.41 -10.55 -10.10
CA GLN A 89 -7.69 -10.58 -10.81
C GLN A 89 -8.08 -11.98 -11.23
#